data_9c28d2ad413056769125e58469098641
#
_entry.id   9c28d2ad413056769125e58469098641
#
_cell.length_a   1.000
_cell.length_b   1.000
_cell.length_c   1.000
_cell.angle_alpha   90.00
_cell.angle_beta   90.00
_cell.angle_gamma   90.00
#
_symmetry.space_group_name_H-M   'P 1'
#
loop_
_entity.id
_entity.type
_entity.pdbx_description
1 polymer ?
#
loop_
_entity_poly.entity_id
_entity_poly.type
_entity_poly.pdbx_seq_one_letter_code
_entity_poly.pdbx_strand_id
1 'polypeptide(L)'
;MADKNNIHDQNWIDNLEKHFKVESNKMTRATYTTLVNYSTDLEKRFQRWYRYKEGFSVTLIERILEEENVQEGEFIIDPFLGSGSTLIAAKGKGINGFGYEINPFVTDLAEVKLNDYSISDIKLFETIINRIEANEVDTNNFKKPQLSIFDKLFEPDTGEYLLKLIEDTKKYHKNKKVEKLYKIAILSIAEELSNY
;
A
#
# COMPACT_ATOMS: atom_id res chain seq x y z
N MET A 1 28.61 10.70 33.38
CA MET A 1 29.40 10.45 32.14
C MET A 1 28.51 10.83 30.98
N ALA A 2 28.69 12.01 30.43
CA ALA A 2 27.90 12.50 29.31
C ALA A 2 28.41 11.85 28.02
N ASP A 3 27.49 11.35 27.23
CA ASP A 3 27.68 10.59 26.03
C ASP A 3 28.42 11.40 24.96
N LYS A 4 29.67 10.98 24.64
CA LYS A 4 30.56 11.65 23.68
C LYS A 4 30.17 11.41 22.20
N ASN A 5 29.12 10.64 21.94
CA ASN A 5 28.71 10.27 20.56
C ASN A 5 27.81 11.31 19.88
N ASN A 6 27.29 12.29 20.62
CA ASN A 6 26.32 13.25 20.06
C ASN A 6 26.95 14.52 19.43
N ILE A 7 28.27 14.72 19.59
CA ILE A 7 28.97 15.94 19.09
C ILE A 7 29.40 15.77 17.62
N HIS A 8 29.61 14.54 17.15
CA HIS A 8 30.02 14.28 15.77
C HIS A 8 28.86 14.44 14.76
N ASP A 9 27.65 14.07 15.16
CA ASP A 9 26.47 14.15 14.28
C ASP A 9 26.01 15.61 14.05
N GLN A 10 26.10 16.48 15.06
CA GLN A 10 25.67 17.87 14.94
C GLN A 10 26.59 18.67 14.00
N ASN A 11 27.90 18.47 14.07
CA ASN A 11 28.87 19.13 13.18
C ASN A 11 28.70 18.74 11.71
N TRP A 12 28.26 17.52 11.44
CA TRP A 12 28.00 17.05 10.07
C TRP A 12 26.72 17.71 9.50
N ILE A 13 25.65 17.77 10.28
CA ILE A 13 24.41 18.44 9.93
C ILE A 13 24.65 19.93 9.68
N ASP A 14 25.36 20.61 10.59
CA ASP A 14 25.69 22.03 10.47
C ASP A 14 26.55 22.34 9.23
N ASN A 15 27.42 21.41 8.82
CA ASN A 15 28.20 21.52 7.58
C ASN A 15 27.35 21.29 6.33
N LEU A 16 26.39 20.36 6.36
CA LEU A 16 25.43 20.19 5.27
C LEU A 16 24.55 21.43 5.12
N GLU A 17 24.02 21.97 6.20
CA GLU A 17 23.16 23.19 6.17
C GLU A 17 23.91 24.42 5.65
N LYS A 18 25.23 24.49 5.83
CA LYS A 18 26.07 25.58 5.24
C LYS A 18 26.30 25.43 3.73
N HIS A 19 26.33 24.21 3.23
CA HIS A 19 26.56 23.92 1.79
C HIS A 19 25.28 23.89 0.98
N PHE A 20 24.20 23.46 1.57
CA PHE A 20 22.89 23.48 0.96
C PHE A 20 22.08 24.58 1.66
N LYS A 21 21.69 25.62 0.92
CA LYS A 21 20.75 26.64 1.40
C LYS A 21 19.44 25.97 1.78
N VAL A 22 19.36 25.42 3.00
CA VAL A 22 18.11 24.87 3.53
C VAL A 22 17.27 26.05 3.99
N GLU A 23 16.41 26.55 3.13
CA GLU A 23 15.36 27.51 3.50
C GLU A 23 14.29 26.77 4.31
N SER A 24 14.53 26.63 5.62
CA SER A 24 13.50 26.11 6.52
C SER A 24 12.48 27.21 6.82
N ASN A 25 11.37 27.23 6.10
CA ASN A 25 10.22 28.02 6.50
C ASN A 25 9.67 27.42 7.80
N LYS A 26 9.75 28.16 8.92
CA LYS A 26 9.34 27.70 10.26
C LYS A 26 7.87 27.24 10.34
N MET A 27 7.01 27.69 9.42
CA MET A 27 5.62 27.26 9.32
C MET A 27 5.47 25.86 8.67
N THR A 28 6.37 25.48 7.78
CA THR A 28 6.30 24.19 7.04
C THR A 28 6.71 23.01 7.91
N ARG A 29 7.64 23.16 8.85
CA ARG A 29 8.09 22.04 9.72
C ARG A 29 6.96 21.43 10.55
N ALA A 30 6.08 22.24 11.13
CA ALA A 30 4.93 21.75 11.91
C ALA A 30 3.91 21.00 11.02
N THR A 31 3.78 21.39 9.76
CA THR A 31 2.83 20.81 8.81
C THR A 31 3.31 19.46 8.29
N TYR A 32 4.60 19.30 8.00
CA TYR A 32 5.15 18.01 7.53
C TYR A 32 5.09 16.92 8.61
N THR A 33 5.33 17.27 9.88
CA THR A 33 5.33 16.28 10.98
C THR A 33 3.96 15.62 11.15
N THR A 34 2.87 16.34 10.91
CA THR A 34 1.51 15.79 10.96
C THR A 34 1.13 15.03 9.68
N LEU A 35 1.70 15.43 8.53
CA LEU A 35 1.42 14.81 7.22
C LEU A 35 2.19 13.52 6.96
N VAL A 36 3.35 13.33 7.61
CA VAL A 36 4.12 12.07 7.51
C VAL A 36 3.38 10.90 8.17
N ASN A 37 2.44 11.18 9.08
CA ASN A 37 1.71 10.14 9.77
C ASN A 37 0.63 9.53 8.87
N TYR A 38 0.88 8.28 8.41
CA TYR A 38 -0.04 7.50 7.60
C TYR A 38 -1.41 7.26 8.25
N SER A 39 -1.53 7.41 9.57
CA SER A 39 -2.77 7.15 10.31
C SER A 39 -3.96 8.00 9.85
N THR A 40 -3.72 9.22 9.34
CA THR A 40 -4.77 10.11 8.82
C THR A 40 -5.29 9.68 7.44
N ASP A 41 -4.54 8.88 6.71
CA ASP A 41 -4.92 8.41 5.37
C ASP A 41 -5.76 7.12 5.39
N LEU A 42 -5.85 6.42 6.53
CA LEU A 42 -6.63 5.18 6.64
C LEU A 42 -8.13 5.38 6.33
N GLU A 43 -8.63 6.61 6.45
CA GLU A 43 -10.02 6.97 6.10
C GLU A 43 -10.18 7.32 4.61
N LYS A 44 -9.07 7.53 3.88
CA LYS A 44 -9.11 7.87 2.45
C LYS A 44 -9.40 6.64 1.59
N ARG A 45 -9.98 6.92 0.41
CA ARG A 45 -10.23 5.89 -0.61
C ARG A 45 -8.95 5.13 -0.93
N PHE A 46 -9.05 3.81 -1.10
CA PHE A 46 -7.98 2.87 -1.43
C PHE A 46 -6.96 2.63 -0.30
N GLN A 47 -6.68 3.59 0.60
CA GLN A 47 -5.67 3.43 1.64
C GLN A 47 -6.10 2.43 2.73
N ARG A 48 -7.38 2.34 3.01
CA ARG A 48 -7.95 1.35 3.94
C ARG A 48 -8.05 -0.08 3.40
N TRP A 49 -7.78 -0.30 2.10
CA TRP A 49 -7.88 -1.65 1.52
C TRP A 49 -6.81 -2.60 2.01
N TYR A 50 -5.67 -2.07 2.41
CA TYR A 50 -4.60 -2.80 3.09
C TYR A 50 -3.76 -1.83 3.90
N ARG A 51 -3.51 -2.16 5.17
CA ARG A 51 -2.72 -1.32 6.08
C ARG A 51 -1.22 -1.53 5.82
N TYR A 52 -0.67 -0.75 4.92
CA TYR A 52 0.76 -0.76 4.62
C TYR A 52 1.50 0.25 5.52
N LYS A 53 2.28 -0.25 6.49
CA LYS A 53 2.91 0.58 7.55
C LYS A 53 4.03 1.49 7.05
N GLU A 54 4.65 1.16 5.91
CA GLU A 54 5.81 1.85 5.35
C GLU A 54 5.42 2.87 4.25
N GLY A 55 4.15 3.17 4.12
CA GLY A 55 3.63 4.09 3.10
C GLY A 55 3.70 5.55 3.53
N PHE A 56 4.02 6.43 2.59
CA PHE A 56 3.82 7.87 2.77
C PHE A 56 2.34 8.25 2.69
N SER A 57 1.97 9.34 3.36
CA SER A 57 0.64 9.91 3.23
C SER A 57 0.43 10.45 1.81
N VAL A 58 -0.73 10.15 1.22
CA VAL A 58 -1.15 10.75 -0.06
C VAL A 58 -1.23 12.26 0.04
N THR A 59 -1.71 12.79 1.19
CA THR A 59 -1.78 14.24 1.45
C THR A 59 -0.40 14.90 1.44
N LEU A 60 0.62 14.22 1.97
CA LEU A 60 2.00 14.73 1.92
C LEU A 60 2.45 14.89 0.46
N ILE A 61 2.22 13.87 -0.36
CA ILE A 61 2.61 13.90 -1.78
C ILE A 61 1.81 14.97 -2.54
N GLU A 62 0.50 15.05 -2.32
CA GLU A 62 -0.35 16.10 -2.93
C GLU A 62 0.22 17.49 -2.66
N ARG A 63 0.68 17.72 -1.42
CA ARG A 63 1.28 18.99 -1.04
C ARG A 63 2.64 19.23 -1.70
N ILE A 64 3.51 18.22 -1.77
CA ILE A 64 4.79 18.32 -2.48
C ILE A 64 4.55 18.65 -3.96
N LEU A 65 3.60 17.99 -4.61
CA LEU A 65 3.25 18.27 -6.00
C LEU A 65 2.77 19.73 -6.20
N GLU A 66 2.05 20.28 -5.22
CA GLU A 66 1.62 21.69 -5.21
C GLU A 66 2.79 22.65 -5.02
N GLU A 67 3.66 22.38 -4.05
CA GLU A 67 4.85 23.21 -3.75
C GLU A 67 5.84 23.23 -4.92
N GLU A 68 6.02 22.09 -5.60
CA GLU A 68 6.85 21.97 -6.82
C GLU A 68 6.12 22.43 -8.08
N ASN A 69 4.87 22.90 -7.94
CA ASN A 69 4.04 23.41 -9.04
C ASN A 69 3.91 22.44 -10.21
N VAL A 70 3.80 21.12 -9.92
CA VAL A 70 3.64 20.08 -10.96
C VAL A 70 2.24 20.19 -11.58
N GLN A 71 2.17 20.28 -12.91
CA GLN A 71 0.94 20.55 -13.64
C GLN A 71 0.30 19.26 -14.20
N GLU A 72 -0.99 19.34 -14.48
CA GLU A 72 -1.71 18.29 -15.21
C GLU A 72 -1.01 17.93 -16.52
N GLY A 73 -0.86 16.63 -16.80
CA GLY A 73 -0.19 16.11 -18.00
C GLY A 73 1.33 15.98 -17.87
N GLU A 74 1.94 16.57 -16.84
CA GLU A 74 3.37 16.36 -16.54
C GLU A 74 3.63 14.94 -16.05
N PHE A 75 4.89 14.58 -15.82
CA PHE A 75 5.30 13.21 -15.52
C PHE A 75 6.18 13.17 -14.27
N ILE A 76 5.87 12.24 -13.37
CA ILE A 76 6.67 11.96 -12.16
C ILE A 76 7.17 10.52 -12.14
N ILE A 77 8.28 10.31 -11.44
CA ILE A 77 8.87 8.98 -11.21
C ILE A 77 9.06 8.77 -9.71
N ASP A 78 8.59 7.62 -9.23
CA ASP A 78 8.85 7.16 -7.88
C ASP A 78 9.69 5.86 -7.92
N PRO A 79 11.00 5.93 -7.63
CA PRO A 79 11.86 4.75 -7.65
C PRO A 79 11.64 3.79 -6.47
N PHE A 80 10.85 4.18 -5.47
CA PHE A 80 10.53 3.41 -4.26
C PHE A 80 9.03 3.43 -3.98
N LEU A 81 8.23 3.01 -4.97
CA LEU A 81 6.78 3.20 -5.02
C LEU A 81 6.02 2.75 -3.78
N GLY A 82 6.47 1.67 -3.13
CA GLY A 82 5.74 1.09 -2.01
C GLY A 82 4.28 0.80 -2.39
N SER A 83 3.34 1.15 -1.52
CA SER A 83 1.91 0.92 -1.75
C SER A 83 1.24 1.88 -2.74
N GLY A 84 2.01 2.73 -3.42
CA GLY A 84 1.54 3.57 -4.53
C GLY A 84 1.03 4.96 -4.15
N SER A 85 1.30 5.47 -2.95
CA SER A 85 0.80 6.79 -2.50
C SER A 85 1.14 7.92 -3.47
N THR A 86 2.36 7.93 -4.00
CA THR A 86 2.83 8.91 -4.98
C THR A 86 2.00 8.90 -6.26
N LEU A 87 1.76 7.72 -6.83
CA LEU A 87 0.98 7.60 -8.06
C LEU A 87 -0.52 7.81 -7.83
N ILE A 88 -1.03 7.52 -6.62
CA ILE A 88 -2.42 7.83 -6.25
C ILE A 88 -2.62 9.35 -6.20
N ALA A 89 -1.71 10.09 -5.57
CA ALA A 89 -1.74 11.55 -5.55
C ALA A 89 -1.64 12.14 -6.96
N ALA A 90 -0.70 11.65 -7.77
CA ALA A 90 -0.53 12.07 -9.16
C ALA A 90 -1.79 11.83 -10.00
N LYS A 91 -2.38 10.63 -9.93
CA LYS A 91 -3.62 10.28 -10.62
C LYS A 91 -4.76 11.22 -10.26
N GLY A 92 -4.90 11.59 -8.98
CA GLY A 92 -5.92 12.52 -8.50
C GLY A 92 -5.80 13.94 -9.09
N LYS A 93 -4.61 14.31 -9.56
CA LYS A 93 -4.30 15.62 -10.15
C LYS A 93 -4.11 15.57 -11.69
N GLY A 94 -4.39 14.44 -12.34
CA GLY A 94 -4.19 14.29 -13.78
C GLY A 94 -2.70 14.26 -14.21
N ILE A 95 -1.79 13.99 -13.26
CA ILE A 95 -0.34 13.91 -13.50
C ILE A 95 0.00 12.48 -13.87
N ASN A 96 0.81 12.29 -14.90
CA ASN A 96 1.29 10.98 -15.31
C ASN A 96 2.40 10.50 -14.36
N GLY A 97 2.51 9.20 -14.15
CA GLY A 97 3.51 8.69 -13.23
C GLY A 97 3.98 7.29 -13.56
N PHE A 98 5.20 7.01 -13.14
CA PHE A 98 5.80 5.70 -13.19
C PHE A 98 6.49 5.39 -11.87
N GLY A 99 6.36 4.15 -11.38
CA GLY A 99 6.97 3.75 -10.11
C GLY A 99 7.61 2.38 -10.19
N TYR A 100 8.65 2.18 -9.38
CA TYR A 100 9.31 0.90 -9.21
C TYR A 100 9.07 0.36 -7.80
N GLU A 101 8.74 -0.93 -7.72
CA GLU A 101 8.62 -1.67 -6.47
C GLU A 101 9.18 -3.07 -6.66
N ILE A 102 10.07 -3.51 -5.77
CA ILE A 102 10.74 -4.80 -5.86
C ILE A 102 9.90 -5.94 -5.26
N ASN A 103 9.02 -5.62 -4.29
CA ASN A 103 8.17 -6.62 -3.66
C ASN A 103 6.93 -6.90 -4.52
N PRO A 104 6.77 -8.11 -5.07
CA PRO A 104 5.64 -8.43 -5.96
C PRO A 104 4.26 -8.23 -5.31
N PHE A 105 4.14 -8.49 -4.01
CA PHE A 105 2.90 -8.26 -3.27
C PHE A 105 2.56 -6.76 -3.20
N VAL A 106 3.55 -5.92 -2.90
CA VAL A 106 3.37 -4.47 -2.80
C VAL A 106 3.10 -3.86 -4.17
N THR A 107 3.73 -4.40 -5.23
CA THR A 107 3.39 -4.06 -6.62
C THR A 107 1.92 -4.37 -6.93
N ASP A 108 1.44 -5.58 -6.61
CA ASP A 108 0.03 -5.96 -6.79
C ASP A 108 -0.91 -5.03 -6.01
N LEU A 109 -0.53 -4.64 -4.79
CA LEU A 109 -1.28 -3.70 -3.96
C LEU A 109 -1.37 -2.31 -4.59
N ALA A 110 -0.25 -1.77 -5.10
CA ALA A 110 -0.23 -0.49 -5.79
C ALA A 110 -1.08 -0.53 -7.07
N GLU A 111 -0.95 -1.58 -7.88
CA GLU A 111 -1.75 -1.75 -9.10
C GLU A 111 -3.26 -1.82 -8.80
N VAL A 112 -3.66 -2.57 -7.76
CA VAL A 112 -5.07 -2.70 -7.36
C VAL A 112 -5.65 -1.34 -6.96
N LYS A 113 -4.90 -0.50 -6.26
CA LYS A 113 -5.31 0.85 -5.87
C LYS A 113 -5.37 1.82 -7.05
N LEU A 114 -4.50 1.65 -8.04
CA LEU A 114 -4.37 2.53 -9.21
C LEU A 114 -5.31 2.15 -10.36
N ASN A 115 -5.81 0.92 -10.38
CA ASN A 115 -6.70 0.46 -11.43
C ASN A 115 -8.01 1.24 -11.49
N ASP A 116 -8.51 1.45 -12.71
CA ASP A 116 -9.90 1.83 -12.97
C ASP A 116 -10.73 0.56 -13.17
N TYR A 117 -11.78 0.43 -12.40
CA TYR A 117 -12.70 -0.72 -12.46
C TYR A 117 -13.95 -0.36 -13.24
N SER A 118 -14.24 -1.16 -14.26
CA SER A 118 -15.47 -1.04 -15.02
C SER A 118 -16.69 -1.55 -14.19
N ILE A 119 -17.89 -1.22 -14.64
CA ILE A 119 -19.12 -1.76 -14.02
C ILE A 119 -19.14 -3.30 -14.05
N SER A 120 -18.60 -3.90 -15.10
CA SER A 120 -18.48 -5.37 -15.20
C SER A 120 -17.49 -5.94 -14.20
N ASP A 121 -16.37 -5.25 -13.91
CA ASP A 121 -15.41 -5.68 -12.89
C ASP A 121 -16.05 -5.63 -11.49
N ILE A 122 -16.78 -4.56 -11.20
CA ILE A 122 -17.48 -4.39 -9.92
C ILE A 122 -18.53 -5.49 -9.73
N LYS A 123 -19.38 -5.75 -10.73
CA LYS A 123 -20.38 -6.82 -10.68
C LYS A 123 -19.75 -8.21 -10.51
N LEU A 124 -18.63 -8.45 -11.19
CA LEU A 124 -17.89 -9.71 -11.03
C LEU A 124 -17.38 -9.85 -9.60
N PHE A 125 -16.82 -8.79 -9.02
CA PHE A 125 -16.34 -8.79 -7.64
C PHE A 125 -17.49 -8.97 -6.64
N GLU A 126 -18.63 -8.32 -6.83
CA GLU A 126 -19.85 -8.54 -6.02
C GLU A 126 -20.30 -10.01 -6.08
N THR A 127 -20.26 -10.63 -7.26
CA THR A 127 -20.57 -12.06 -7.40
C THR A 127 -19.61 -12.94 -6.59
N ILE A 128 -18.33 -12.60 -6.54
CA ILE A 128 -17.33 -13.29 -5.71
C ILE A 128 -17.70 -13.20 -4.24
N ILE A 129 -18.00 -11.99 -3.76
CA ILE A 129 -18.37 -11.77 -2.35
C ILE A 129 -19.62 -12.57 -1.99
N ASN A 130 -20.67 -12.52 -2.80
CA ASN A 130 -21.91 -13.28 -2.56
C ASN A 130 -21.67 -14.80 -2.48
N ARG A 131 -20.76 -15.34 -3.30
CA ARG A 131 -20.37 -16.76 -3.23
C ARG A 131 -19.63 -17.09 -1.93
N ILE A 132 -18.78 -16.19 -1.44
CA ILE A 132 -18.07 -16.37 -0.16
C ILE A 132 -19.08 -16.37 0.98
N GLU A 133 -20.01 -15.41 1.01
CA GLU A 133 -21.07 -15.30 2.03
C GLU A 133 -22.01 -16.50 2.01
N ALA A 134 -22.30 -17.05 0.84
CA ALA A 134 -23.10 -18.27 0.70
C ALA A 134 -22.33 -19.57 1.03
N ASN A 135 -21.05 -19.45 1.39
CA ASN A 135 -20.13 -20.61 1.60
C ASN A 135 -20.04 -21.55 0.39
N GLU A 136 -20.09 -20.97 -0.83
CA GLU A 136 -20.05 -21.69 -2.11
C GLU A 136 -18.63 -21.75 -2.70
N VAL A 137 -17.61 -21.48 -1.91
CA VAL A 137 -16.22 -21.58 -2.35
C VAL A 137 -15.77 -23.02 -2.22
N ASP A 138 -15.90 -23.78 -3.31
CA ASP A 138 -15.39 -25.15 -3.40
C ASP A 138 -13.97 -25.15 -3.97
N THR A 139 -13.02 -25.54 -3.15
CA THR A 139 -11.63 -25.73 -3.53
C THR A 139 -11.05 -26.94 -2.82
N ASN A 140 -11.17 -28.09 -3.46
CA ASN A 140 -10.56 -29.31 -2.96
C ASN A 140 -9.06 -29.44 -3.27
N ASN A 141 -8.45 -28.45 -3.99
CA ASN A 141 -7.10 -28.54 -4.56
C ASN A 141 -6.13 -27.45 -4.04
N PHE A 142 -6.29 -26.94 -2.83
CA PHE A 142 -5.30 -26.02 -2.28
C PHE A 142 -4.06 -26.76 -1.76
N LYS A 143 -2.89 -26.11 -1.84
CA LYS A 143 -1.65 -26.63 -1.25
C LYS A 143 -1.32 -25.83 0.01
N LYS A 144 -1.23 -26.54 1.13
CA LYS A 144 -0.71 -25.94 2.37
C LYS A 144 0.77 -25.59 2.18
N PRO A 145 1.19 -24.34 2.46
CA PRO A 145 2.59 -23.98 2.39
C PRO A 145 3.40 -24.76 3.44
N GLN A 146 4.60 -25.23 3.05
CA GLN A 146 5.51 -25.91 3.97
C GLN A 146 6.29 -24.89 4.83
N LEU A 147 5.56 -24.05 5.53
CA LEU A 147 6.10 -23.04 6.43
C LEU A 147 5.68 -23.37 7.86
N SER A 148 6.67 -23.66 8.72
CA SER A 148 6.41 -23.98 10.14
C SER A 148 5.69 -22.87 10.91
N ILE A 149 5.75 -21.63 10.43
CA ILE A 149 5.08 -20.49 11.02
C ILE A 149 3.57 -20.47 10.69
N PHE A 150 3.14 -21.06 9.57
CA PHE A 150 1.75 -21.00 9.12
C PHE A 150 0.77 -21.54 10.19
N ASP A 151 1.09 -22.69 10.77
CA ASP A 151 0.28 -23.33 11.82
C ASP A 151 0.32 -22.59 13.15
N LYS A 152 1.25 -21.65 13.32
CA LYS A 152 1.28 -20.75 14.48
C LYS A 152 0.50 -19.46 14.23
N LEU A 153 0.44 -19.02 12.96
CA LEU A 153 -0.24 -17.80 12.57
C LEU A 153 -1.76 -17.94 12.58
N PHE A 154 -2.28 -19.10 12.20
CA PHE A 154 -3.72 -19.29 12.02
C PHE A 154 -4.22 -20.53 12.72
N GLU A 155 -5.44 -20.43 13.25
CA GLU A 155 -6.20 -21.61 13.63
C GLU A 155 -6.38 -22.51 12.39
N PRO A 156 -6.38 -23.86 12.56
CA PRO A 156 -6.38 -24.79 11.42
C PRO A 156 -7.49 -24.53 10.39
N ASP A 157 -8.73 -24.35 10.86
CA ASP A 157 -9.88 -24.12 9.96
C ASP A 157 -9.80 -22.77 9.24
N THR A 158 -9.34 -21.71 9.95
CA THR A 158 -9.15 -20.37 9.39
C THR A 158 -8.05 -20.38 8.35
N GLY A 159 -6.90 -20.98 8.67
CA GLY A 159 -5.78 -21.08 7.75
C GLY A 159 -6.14 -21.86 6.49
N GLU A 160 -6.84 -22.99 6.64
CA GLU A 160 -7.32 -23.77 5.51
C GLU A 160 -8.29 -22.98 4.63
N TYR A 161 -9.25 -22.27 5.24
CA TYR A 161 -10.21 -21.47 4.49
C TYR A 161 -9.55 -20.32 3.72
N LEU A 162 -8.58 -19.63 4.32
CA LEU A 162 -7.80 -18.60 3.63
C LEU A 162 -7.05 -19.17 2.41
N LEU A 163 -6.46 -20.36 2.53
CA LEU A 163 -5.79 -21.03 1.41
C LEU A 163 -6.76 -21.40 0.30
N LYS A 164 -7.96 -21.86 0.65
CA LYS A 164 -9.05 -22.13 -0.31
C LYS A 164 -9.43 -20.87 -1.07
N LEU A 165 -9.61 -19.73 -0.38
CA LEU A 165 -9.90 -18.45 -1.00
C LEU A 165 -8.78 -18.01 -1.95
N ILE A 166 -7.52 -18.13 -1.55
CA ILE A 166 -6.36 -17.82 -2.41
C ILE A 166 -6.33 -18.69 -3.66
N GLU A 167 -6.64 -19.98 -3.55
CA GLU A 167 -6.72 -20.86 -4.71
C GLU A 167 -7.90 -20.48 -5.63
N ASP A 168 -9.04 -20.09 -5.05
CA ASP A 168 -10.23 -19.66 -5.81
C ASP A 168 -9.95 -18.40 -6.65
N THR A 169 -9.01 -17.53 -6.25
CA THR A 169 -8.64 -16.35 -7.05
C THR A 169 -8.22 -16.70 -8.46
N LYS A 170 -7.60 -17.87 -8.67
CA LYS A 170 -7.11 -18.34 -9.97
C LYS A 170 -8.22 -18.57 -10.99
N LYS A 171 -9.45 -18.78 -10.56
CA LYS A 171 -10.62 -18.91 -11.45
C LYS A 171 -10.85 -17.63 -12.27
N TYR A 172 -10.35 -16.50 -11.77
CA TYR A 172 -10.52 -15.17 -12.36
C TYR A 172 -9.30 -14.69 -13.16
N HIS A 173 -8.37 -15.58 -13.50
CA HIS A 173 -7.13 -15.29 -14.23
C HIS A 173 -7.31 -14.53 -15.56
N LYS A 174 -8.49 -14.62 -16.19
CA LYS A 174 -8.83 -13.90 -17.42
C LYS A 174 -9.08 -12.39 -17.16
N ASN A 175 -9.45 -12.03 -15.93
CA ASN A 175 -9.59 -10.64 -15.50
C ASN A 175 -8.58 -10.35 -14.37
N LYS A 176 -7.37 -9.97 -14.76
CA LYS A 176 -6.26 -9.74 -13.84
C LYS A 176 -6.54 -8.67 -12.78
N LYS A 177 -7.36 -7.67 -13.10
CA LYS A 177 -7.74 -6.63 -12.14
C LYS A 177 -8.57 -7.21 -11.01
N VAL A 178 -9.59 -8.01 -11.33
CA VAL A 178 -10.47 -8.64 -10.34
C VAL A 178 -9.74 -9.75 -9.59
N GLU A 179 -8.90 -10.54 -10.25
CA GLU A 179 -8.06 -11.56 -9.60
C GLU A 179 -7.18 -10.94 -8.51
N LYS A 180 -6.44 -9.86 -8.85
CA LYS A 180 -5.58 -9.15 -7.90
C LYS A 180 -6.38 -8.49 -6.78
N LEU A 181 -7.51 -7.83 -7.11
CA LEU A 181 -8.39 -7.20 -6.12
C LEU A 181 -8.90 -8.24 -5.12
N TYR A 182 -9.34 -9.41 -5.58
CA TYR A 182 -9.81 -10.49 -4.72
C TYR A 182 -8.68 -11.00 -3.80
N LYS A 183 -7.48 -11.21 -4.36
CA LYS A 183 -6.31 -11.62 -3.59
C LYS A 183 -5.95 -10.60 -2.50
N ILE A 184 -5.92 -9.31 -2.83
CA ILE A 184 -5.63 -8.25 -1.85
C ILE A 184 -6.71 -8.19 -0.78
N ALA A 185 -7.99 -8.35 -1.12
CA ALA A 185 -9.08 -8.39 -0.15
C ALA A 185 -8.92 -9.55 0.86
N ILE A 186 -8.51 -10.75 0.41
CA ILE A 186 -8.22 -11.87 1.31
C ILE A 186 -7.04 -11.53 2.23
N LEU A 187 -5.95 -10.99 1.67
CA LEU A 187 -4.73 -10.70 2.43
C LEU A 187 -4.93 -9.54 3.42
N SER A 188 -5.86 -8.62 3.15
CA SER A 188 -6.17 -7.51 4.06
C SER A 188 -6.80 -7.98 5.38
N ILE A 189 -7.56 -9.06 5.35
CA ILE A 189 -8.19 -9.64 6.56
C ILE A 189 -7.31 -10.70 7.22
N ALA A 190 -6.30 -11.23 6.51
CA ALA A 190 -5.47 -12.31 7.05
C ALA A 190 -4.68 -11.88 8.30
N GLU A 191 -4.25 -10.59 8.37
CA GLU A 191 -3.58 -10.05 9.56
C GLU A 191 -4.54 -10.03 10.77
N GLU A 192 -5.80 -9.65 10.57
CA GLU A 192 -6.82 -9.59 11.63
C GLU A 192 -7.25 -10.98 12.12
N LEU A 193 -7.18 -11.98 11.22
CA LEU A 193 -7.52 -13.37 11.52
C LEU A 193 -6.34 -14.18 12.08
N SER A 194 -5.17 -13.56 12.18
CA SER A 194 -3.97 -14.20 12.70
C SER A 194 -3.95 -14.19 14.24
N ASN A 195 -3.19 -15.12 14.83
CA ASN A 195 -2.98 -15.22 16.28
C ASN A 195 -1.98 -14.19 16.82
N TYR A 196 -1.56 -13.19 16.02
CA TYR A 196 -0.53 -12.17 16.38
C TYR A 196 -1.04 -10.76 16.21
#